data_043dbc01be09be2362492de8ff141f42
#
_entry.id   043dbc01be09be2362492de8ff141f42
#
_cell.length_a   1.000
_cell.length_b   1.000
_cell.length_c   1.000
_cell.angle_alpha   90.00
_cell.angle_beta   90.00
_cell.angle_gamma   90.00
#
_symmetry.space_group_name_H-M   'P 1'
#
loop_
_entity.id
_entity.type
_entity.pdbx_description
1 polymer ?
#
loop_
_entity_poly.entity_id
_entity_poly.type
_entity_poly.pdbx_seq_one_letter_code
_entity_poly.pdbx_strand_id
1 'polypeptide(L)'
;MFVGPNGFGKTNLVEALWFCATLGSHRVSTDAPLIRAGAERAIVSTIVVSEGRELAVDLEIAAGRANKGRLNRSPVRSTREILGAVRAVLFAPEDLALVRGDPAERRRYLDELATVRRPRIAAVRADYDKVLKQRAALLKSAGGGRFRTESGVLETLDVWDGHLAANGAQLMAARLDLVNQLAPEVEKAYQLLAPASRPAAIAYRSSIDTADLDRAGDTDYLEAALLDALARRRNAELERGMCLVGPHRDDLELRLGDQPAKGFASHGESWSVALALRLASYELLRAEGSEPVLILDDVFAELDNARRRALAGVAATAEQVLVTAAVGEDIPEDWDATRIGITLRDDETGRASAVTP
;
A
#
# COMPACT_ATOMS: atom_id res chain seq x y z
N MET A 1 -10.96 -10.27 18.21
CA MET A 1 -9.55 -10.70 18.30
C MET A 1 -9.42 -12.13 17.85
N PHE A 2 -8.46 -12.45 16.98
CA PHE A 2 -8.18 -13.80 16.53
C PHE A 2 -6.96 -14.33 17.28
N VAL A 3 -7.16 -15.35 18.09
CA VAL A 3 -6.12 -15.91 18.97
C VAL A 3 -5.86 -17.39 18.62
N GLY A 4 -4.61 -17.78 18.56
CA GLY A 4 -4.20 -19.17 18.27
C GLY A 4 -2.72 -19.28 17.95
N PRO A 5 -2.13 -20.47 17.98
CA PRO A 5 -0.72 -20.67 17.70
C PRO A 5 -0.28 -20.14 16.34
N ASN A 6 1.01 -19.84 16.20
CA ASN A 6 1.57 -19.40 14.93
C ASN A 6 1.41 -20.47 13.84
N GLY A 7 1.16 -20.04 12.61
CA GLY A 7 0.89 -20.94 11.49
C GLY A 7 -0.56 -21.47 11.43
N PHE A 8 -1.46 -21.07 12.33
CA PHE A 8 -2.86 -21.52 12.31
C PHE A 8 -3.77 -20.67 11.42
N GLY A 9 -3.23 -19.69 10.70
CA GLY A 9 -3.97 -18.94 9.67
C GLY A 9 -4.69 -17.68 10.17
N LYS A 10 -4.34 -17.15 11.35
CA LYS A 10 -4.87 -15.87 11.88
C LYS A 10 -4.70 -14.74 10.87
N THR A 11 -3.46 -14.54 10.39
CA THR A 11 -3.11 -13.53 9.38
C THR A 11 -3.91 -13.69 8.09
N ASN A 12 -4.25 -14.92 7.66
CA ASN A 12 -5.05 -15.13 6.45
C ASN A 12 -6.45 -14.51 6.54
N LEU A 13 -7.05 -14.44 7.73
CA LEU A 13 -8.36 -13.81 7.93
C LEU A 13 -8.28 -12.29 7.76
N VAL A 14 -7.29 -11.67 8.38
CA VAL A 14 -7.10 -10.22 8.26
C VAL A 14 -6.59 -9.82 6.88
N GLU A 15 -5.75 -10.67 6.26
CA GLU A 15 -5.31 -10.50 4.87
C GLU A 15 -6.49 -10.57 3.88
N ALA A 16 -7.48 -11.42 4.13
CA ALA A 16 -8.68 -11.48 3.30
C ALA A 16 -9.45 -10.14 3.32
N LEU A 17 -9.60 -9.51 4.49
CA LEU A 17 -10.22 -8.18 4.58
C LEU A 17 -9.35 -7.11 3.94
N TRP A 18 -8.03 -7.15 4.17
CA TRP A 18 -7.07 -6.25 3.53
C TRP A 18 -7.13 -6.37 1.99
N PHE A 19 -7.28 -7.59 1.47
CA PHE A 19 -7.43 -7.81 0.03
C PHE A 19 -8.71 -7.19 -0.51
N CYS A 20 -9.82 -7.20 0.23
CA CYS A 20 -11.04 -6.48 -0.16
C CYS A 20 -10.83 -4.96 -0.23
N ALA A 21 -9.98 -4.40 0.64
CA ALA A 21 -9.71 -2.96 0.68
C ALA A 21 -8.73 -2.49 -0.42
N THR A 22 -7.78 -3.34 -0.83
CA THR A 22 -6.64 -2.93 -1.66
C THR A 22 -6.50 -3.71 -2.97
N LEU A 23 -7.17 -4.84 -3.11
CA LEU A 23 -7.00 -5.85 -4.18
C LEU A 23 -5.58 -6.39 -4.26
N GLY A 24 -4.87 -6.43 -3.14
CA GLY A 24 -3.51 -6.92 -3.02
C GLY A 24 -3.22 -7.53 -1.66
N SER A 25 -2.19 -8.35 -1.58
CA SER A 25 -1.67 -8.89 -0.33
C SER A 25 -0.55 -8.01 0.20
N HIS A 26 -0.45 -7.89 1.53
CA HIS A 26 0.68 -7.23 2.19
C HIS A 26 1.91 -8.16 2.30
N ARG A 27 1.73 -9.48 2.15
CA ARG A 27 2.80 -10.48 2.30
C ARG A 27 3.34 -11.02 1.00
N VAL A 28 2.50 -11.15 -0.03
CA VAL A 28 2.88 -11.79 -1.29
C VAL A 28 2.62 -10.88 -2.48
N SER A 29 3.43 -11.01 -3.52
CA SER A 29 3.34 -10.19 -4.73
C SER A 29 2.40 -10.77 -5.79
N THR A 30 1.95 -12.01 -5.62
CA THR A 30 1.07 -12.72 -6.56
C THR A 30 -0.08 -13.38 -5.82
N ASP A 31 -1.20 -13.61 -6.49
CA ASP A 31 -2.42 -14.15 -5.87
C ASP A 31 -2.37 -15.67 -5.63
N ALA A 32 -1.48 -16.40 -6.29
CA ALA A 32 -1.40 -17.85 -6.18
C ALA A 32 -1.22 -18.38 -4.73
N PRO A 33 -0.39 -17.77 -3.87
CA PRO A 33 -0.25 -18.21 -2.47
C PRO A 33 -1.48 -17.96 -1.59
N LEU A 34 -2.44 -17.13 -2.04
CA LEU A 34 -3.69 -16.88 -1.32
C LEU A 34 -4.70 -18.00 -1.51
N ILE A 35 -4.44 -18.91 -2.43
CA ILE A 35 -5.31 -20.03 -2.75
C ILE A 35 -4.78 -21.27 -2.03
N ARG A 36 -5.67 -21.96 -1.31
CA ARG A 36 -5.34 -23.22 -0.60
C ARG A 36 -4.74 -24.22 -1.57
N ALA A 37 -3.71 -24.95 -1.14
CA ALA A 37 -3.13 -26.03 -1.91
C ALA A 37 -4.20 -27.06 -2.31
N GLY A 38 -4.26 -27.40 -3.60
CA GLY A 38 -5.26 -28.31 -4.16
C GLY A 38 -6.59 -27.65 -4.54
N ALA A 39 -6.82 -26.37 -4.21
CA ALA A 39 -8.00 -25.62 -4.63
C ALA A 39 -7.73 -24.82 -5.92
N GLU A 40 -8.77 -24.61 -6.73
CA GLU A 40 -8.68 -23.80 -7.95
C GLU A 40 -8.83 -22.30 -7.69
N ARG A 41 -9.45 -21.94 -6.56
CA ARG A 41 -9.78 -20.56 -6.20
C ARG A 41 -9.92 -20.37 -4.70
N ALA A 42 -9.76 -19.12 -4.26
CA ALA A 42 -10.18 -18.67 -2.96
C ALA A 42 -11.38 -17.71 -3.10
N ILE A 43 -12.26 -17.70 -2.12
CA ILE A 43 -13.43 -16.83 -2.08
C ILE A 43 -13.36 -16.03 -0.78
N VAL A 44 -13.47 -14.72 -0.88
CA VAL A 44 -13.60 -13.81 0.24
C VAL A 44 -14.98 -13.15 0.15
N SER A 45 -15.77 -13.28 1.23
CA SER A 45 -17.07 -12.62 1.34
C SER A 45 -17.09 -11.78 2.60
N THR A 46 -17.51 -10.53 2.48
CA THR A 46 -17.66 -9.60 3.62
C THR A 46 -18.92 -8.76 3.45
N ILE A 47 -19.49 -8.36 4.57
CA ILE A 47 -20.57 -7.39 4.63
C ILE A 47 -20.03 -6.16 5.35
N VAL A 48 -20.06 -5.04 4.65
CA VAL A 48 -19.68 -3.73 5.21
C VAL A 48 -20.97 -3.01 5.63
N VAL A 49 -21.00 -2.57 6.88
CA VAL A 49 -22.09 -1.75 7.40
C VAL A 49 -21.57 -0.32 7.58
N SER A 50 -22.20 0.65 6.93
CA SER A 50 -21.87 2.06 7.08
C SER A 50 -23.15 2.87 7.08
N GLU A 51 -23.34 3.74 8.07
CA GLU A 51 -24.54 4.56 8.24
C GLU A 51 -25.86 3.77 8.14
N GLY A 52 -25.87 2.54 8.69
CA GLY A 52 -27.04 1.65 8.68
C GLY A 52 -27.34 0.99 7.33
N ARG A 53 -26.46 1.14 6.34
CA ARG A 53 -26.56 0.47 5.04
C ARG A 53 -25.58 -0.69 4.95
N GLU A 54 -26.06 -1.82 4.45
CA GLU A 54 -25.24 -3.00 4.21
C GLU A 54 -24.80 -3.07 2.76
N LEU A 55 -23.51 -3.36 2.56
CA LEU A 55 -22.91 -3.63 1.27
C LEU A 55 -22.20 -4.98 1.32
N ALA A 56 -22.73 -5.96 0.58
CA ALA A 56 -22.09 -7.25 0.44
C ALA A 56 -21.01 -7.18 -0.66
N VAL A 57 -19.80 -7.62 -0.32
CA VAL A 57 -18.63 -7.67 -1.20
C VAL A 57 -18.14 -9.10 -1.30
N ASP A 58 -18.14 -9.67 -2.50
CA ASP A 58 -17.56 -10.98 -2.77
C ASP A 58 -16.41 -10.85 -3.77
N LEU A 59 -15.28 -11.51 -3.47
CA LEU A 59 -14.12 -11.63 -4.34
C LEU A 59 -13.77 -13.10 -4.55
N GLU A 60 -13.65 -13.48 -5.81
CA GLU A 60 -13.09 -14.76 -6.24
C GLU A 60 -11.67 -14.53 -6.74
N ILE A 61 -10.71 -15.13 -6.07
CA ILE A 61 -9.28 -15.08 -6.40
C ILE A 61 -8.94 -16.39 -7.10
N ALA A 62 -8.41 -16.32 -8.32
CA ALA A 62 -8.11 -17.50 -9.13
C ALA A 62 -6.66 -17.46 -9.65
N ALA A 63 -5.95 -18.60 -9.54
CA ALA A 63 -4.60 -18.69 -10.06
C ALA A 63 -4.58 -18.61 -11.59
N GLY A 64 -3.73 -17.71 -12.13
CA GLY A 64 -3.51 -17.57 -13.57
C GLY A 64 -4.71 -17.03 -14.37
N ARG A 65 -5.76 -16.55 -13.71
CA ARG A 65 -6.94 -15.92 -14.33
C ARG A 65 -7.21 -14.57 -13.65
N ALA A 66 -8.03 -13.75 -14.32
CA ALA A 66 -8.50 -12.51 -13.71
C ALA A 66 -9.43 -12.81 -12.53
N ASN A 67 -9.21 -12.11 -11.42
CA ASN A 67 -10.09 -12.16 -10.25
C ASN A 67 -11.48 -11.62 -10.62
N LYS A 68 -12.53 -12.14 -9.96
CA LYS A 68 -13.91 -11.72 -10.17
C LYS A 68 -14.46 -11.10 -8.89
N GLY A 69 -15.37 -10.14 -9.06
CA GLY A 69 -15.99 -9.47 -7.94
C GLY A 69 -17.50 -9.35 -8.08
N ARG A 70 -18.18 -9.20 -6.93
CA ARG A 70 -19.60 -8.88 -6.86
C ARG A 70 -19.83 -7.84 -5.77
N LEU A 71 -20.76 -6.92 -6.05
CA LEU A 71 -21.33 -6.00 -5.08
C LEU A 71 -22.81 -6.29 -4.94
N ASN A 72 -23.29 -6.53 -3.73
CA ASN A 72 -24.69 -6.92 -3.46
C ASN A 72 -25.15 -8.08 -4.37
N ARG A 73 -24.30 -9.10 -4.52
CA ARG A 73 -24.52 -10.27 -5.38
C ARG A 73 -24.48 -10.01 -6.90
N SER A 74 -24.44 -8.74 -7.32
CA SER A 74 -24.32 -8.37 -8.74
C SER A 74 -22.87 -8.37 -9.18
N PRO A 75 -22.53 -9.04 -10.32
CA PRO A 75 -21.14 -9.06 -10.79
C PRO A 75 -20.72 -7.66 -11.25
N VAL A 76 -19.48 -7.29 -10.91
CA VAL A 76 -18.84 -6.06 -11.38
C VAL A 76 -18.07 -6.34 -12.69
N ARG A 77 -17.89 -5.31 -13.53
CA ARG A 77 -17.10 -5.41 -14.77
C ARG A 77 -15.61 -5.54 -14.49
N SER A 78 -15.15 -4.92 -13.43
CA SER A 78 -13.77 -4.95 -12.96
C SER A 78 -13.76 -5.03 -11.44
N THR A 79 -12.85 -5.82 -10.87
CA THR A 79 -12.66 -5.87 -9.40
C THR A 79 -12.32 -4.51 -8.80
N ARG A 80 -11.78 -3.56 -9.60
CA ARG A 80 -11.52 -2.18 -9.15
C ARG A 80 -12.78 -1.43 -8.72
N GLU A 81 -13.96 -1.83 -9.17
CA GLU A 81 -15.23 -1.23 -8.74
C GLU A 81 -15.56 -1.55 -7.27
N ILE A 82 -14.86 -2.53 -6.68
CA ILE A 82 -14.98 -2.87 -5.25
C ILE A 82 -14.14 -1.92 -4.37
N LEU A 83 -13.10 -1.31 -4.94
CA LEU A 83 -12.25 -0.38 -4.18
C LEU A 83 -13.06 0.77 -3.60
N GLY A 84 -12.81 1.06 -2.33
CA GLY A 84 -13.56 2.06 -1.56
C GLY A 84 -14.79 1.51 -0.84
N ALA A 85 -15.26 0.28 -1.15
CA ALA A 85 -16.32 -0.39 -0.40
C ALA A 85 -15.86 -0.77 1.02
N VAL A 86 -14.60 -1.23 1.14
CA VAL A 86 -13.92 -1.48 2.41
C VAL A 86 -12.79 -0.48 2.56
N ARG A 87 -12.74 0.22 3.68
CA ARG A 87 -11.58 1.03 4.07
C ARG A 87 -10.91 0.38 5.26
N ALA A 88 -9.61 0.15 5.17
CA ALA A 88 -8.85 -0.46 6.24
C ALA A 88 -7.44 0.14 6.31
N VAL A 89 -6.87 0.14 7.51
CA VAL A 89 -5.45 0.39 7.74
C VAL A 89 -4.87 -0.82 8.45
N LEU A 90 -3.82 -1.38 7.86
CA LEU A 90 -3.13 -2.55 8.37
C LEU A 90 -1.82 -2.12 9.04
N PHE A 91 -1.59 -2.66 10.23
CA PHE A 91 -0.32 -2.67 10.94
C PHE A 91 0.18 -4.11 10.97
N ALA A 92 1.36 -4.36 10.45
CA ALA A 92 1.95 -5.69 10.38
C ALA A 92 3.48 -5.64 10.55
N PRO A 93 4.14 -6.75 10.89
CA PRO A 93 5.60 -6.80 11.01
C PRO A 93 6.33 -6.37 9.75
N GLU A 94 5.74 -6.59 8.58
CA GLU A 94 6.25 -6.19 7.28
C GLU A 94 6.41 -4.68 7.12
N ASP A 95 5.71 -3.87 7.93
CA ASP A 95 5.79 -2.40 7.88
C ASP A 95 7.19 -1.86 8.19
N LEU A 96 8.03 -2.64 8.85
CA LEU A 96 9.42 -2.29 9.03
C LEU A 96 10.17 -2.08 7.71
N ALA A 97 9.70 -2.73 6.63
CA ALA A 97 10.21 -2.53 5.29
C ALA A 97 9.98 -1.11 4.74
N LEU A 98 8.99 -0.37 5.24
CA LEU A 98 8.79 1.04 4.89
C LEU A 98 10.02 1.88 5.26
N VAL A 99 10.65 1.56 6.38
CA VAL A 99 11.81 2.32 6.88
C VAL A 99 13.12 1.74 6.37
N ARG A 100 13.28 0.41 6.43
CA ARG A 100 14.55 -0.28 6.14
C ARG A 100 14.64 -0.80 4.71
N GLY A 101 13.51 -1.03 4.07
CA GLY A 101 13.39 -1.60 2.73
C GLY A 101 13.73 -0.60 1.62
N ASP A 102 13.47 -1.02 0.40
CA ASP A 102 13.74 -0.25 -0.80
C ASP A 102 12.64 0.78 -1.10
N PRO A 103 12.92 1.78 -1.94
CA PRO A 103 11.92 2.78 -2.36
C PRO A 103 10.63 2.17 -2.92
N ALA A 104 10.68 0.94 -3.44
CA ALA A 104 9.51 0.24 -3.95
C ALA A 104 8.44 0.02 -2.88
N GLU A 105 8.83 -0.29 -1.62
CA GLU A 105 7.90 -0.49 -0.51
C GLU A 105 7.18 0.82 -0.16
N ARG A 106 7.91 1.93 -0.14
CA ARG A 106 7.34 3.25 0.16
C ARG A 106 6.43 3.77 -0.96
N ARG A 107 6.79 3.51 -2.23
CA ARG A 107 5.90 3.80 -3.36
C ARG A 107 4.62 2.97 -3.29
N ARG A 108 4.74 1.67 -2.96
CA ARG A 108 3.58 0.80 -2.78
C ARG A 108 2.66 1.33 -1.70
N TYR A 109 3.19 1.71 -0.54
CA TYR A 109 2.45 2.31 0.56
C TYR A 109 1.68 3.58 0.12
N LEU A 110 2.35 4.51 -0.58
CA LEU A 110 1.70 5.72 -1.08
C LEU A 110 0.57 5.39 -2.08
N ASP A 111 0.82 4.46 -3.00
CA ASP A 111 -0.16 4.09 -4.04
C ASP A 111 -1.37 3.36 -3.45
N GLU A 112 -1.17 2.49 -2.47
CA GLU A 112 -2.23 1.79 -1.75
C GLU A 112 -3.10 2.81 -1.00
N LEU A 113 -2.49 3.69 -0.22
CA LEU A 113 -3.23 4.71 0.54
C LEU A 113 -3.95 5.70 -0.39
N ALA A 114 -3.29 6.17 -1.46
CA ALA A 114 -3.92 7.02 -2.47
C ALA A 114 -5.12 6.32 -3.13
N THR A 115 -5.03 5.01 -3.35
CA THR A 115 -6.12 4.20 -3.92
C THR A 115 -7.28 4.02 -2.94
N VAL A 116 -7.01 3.75 -1.66
CA VAL A 116 -8.06 3.66 -0.61
C VAL A 116 -8.81 4.99 -0.49
N ARG A 117 -8.10 6.11 -0.56
CA ARG A 117 -8.71 7.45 -0.53
C ARG A 117 -9.51 7.78 -1.79
N ARG A 118 -8.94 7.48 -2.95
CA ARG A 118 -9.47 7.83 -4.28
C ARG A 118 -9.35 6.63 -5.22
N PRO A 119 -10.33 5.73 -5.28
CA PRO A 119 -10.28 4.49 -6.05
C PRO A 119 -9.85 4.63 -7.53
N ARG A 120 -10.13 5.80 -8.14
CA ARG A 120 -9.69 6.12 -9.51
C ARG A 120 -8.17 6.02 -9.71
N ILE A 121 -7.38 6.23 -8.65
CA ILE A 121 -5.91 6.17 -8.72
C ILE A 121 -5.43 4.76 -9.07
N ALA A 122 -6.17 3.72 -8.72
CA ALA A 122 -5.87 2.34 -9.15
C ALA A 122 -5.86 2.18 -10.68
N ALA A 123 -6.75 2.89 -11.38
CA ALA A 123 -6.76 2.87 -12.85
C ALA A 123 -5.57 3.64 -13.43
N VAL A 124 -5.32 4.85 -12.91
CA VAL A 124 -4.17 5.67 -13.32
C VAL A 124 -2.85 4.91 -13.15
N ARG A 125 -2.65 4.27 -11.99
CA ARG A 125 -1.48 3.44 -11.71
C ARG A 125 -1.34 2.29 -12.71
N ALA A 126 -2.42 1.56 -12.97
CA ALA A 126 -2.37 0.42 -13.89
C ALA A 126 -2.10 0.85 -15.33
N ASP A 127 -2.64 1.98 -15.78
CA ASP A 127 -2.36 2.55 -17.10
C ASP A 127 -0.90 3.03 -17.17
N TYR A 128 -0.40 3.67 -16.11
CA TYR A 128 1.01 4.06 -16.01
C TYR A 128 1.93 2.83 -16.10
N ASP A 129 1.68 1.77 -15.32
CA ASP A 129 2.48 0.55 -15.31
C ASP A 129 2.48 -0.15 -16.67
N LYS A 130 1.33 -0.15 -17.36
CA LYS A 130 1.21 -0.70 -18.72
C LYS A 130 2.05 0.09 -19.71
N VAL A 131 1.96 1.42 -19.71
CA VAL A 131 2.76 2.30 -20.58
C VAL A 131 4.25 2.14 -20.27
N LEU A 132 4.63 2.16 -19.00
CA LEU A 132 6.01 1.98 -18.55
C LEU A 132 6.60 0.65 -19.07
N LYS A 133 5.85 -0.45 -19.00
CA LYS A 133 6.28 -1.76 -19.51
C LYS A 133 6.51 -1.76 -21.01
N GLN A 134 5.61 -1.14 -21.78
CA GLN A 134 5.73 -1.06 -23.23
C GLN A 134 6.93 -0.18 -23.64
N ARG A 135 7.07 1.00 -22.99
CA ARG A 135 8.20 1.90 -23.22
C ARG A 135 9.53 1.25 -22.86
N ALA A 136 9.62 0.55 -21.73
CA ALA A 136 10.83 -0.16 -21.33
C ALA A 136 11.20 -1.28 -22.31
N ALA A 137 10.22 -2.00 -22.87
CA ALA A 137 10.47 -3.00 -23.90
C ALA A 137 11.02 -2.37 -25.19
N LEU A 138 10.50 -1.21 -25.60
CA LEU A 138 10.99 -0.47 -26.75
C LEU A 138 12.43 0.03 -26.54
N LEU A 139 12.73 0.63 -25.38
CA LEU A 139 14.09 1.06 -25.04
C LEU A 139 15.09 -0.11 -25.03
N LYS A 140 14.69 -1.26 -24.49
CA LYS A 140 15.52 -2.46 -24.46
C LYS A 140 15.82 -2.99 -25.87
N SER A 141 14.84 -2.95 -26.79
CA SER A 141 15.04 -3.35 -28.19
C SER A 141 15.92 -2.38 -28.96
N ALA A 142 15.81 -1.07 -28.68
CA ALA A 142 16.60 -0.01 -29.31
C ALA A 142 18.04 0.06 -28.83
N GLY A 143 18.35 -0.36 -27.59
CA GLY A 143 19.68 -0.30 -26.95
C GLY A 143 20.75 -1.23 -27.56
N GLY A 144 20.37 -2.14 -28.46
CA GLY A 144 21.30 -3.07 -29.14
C GLY A 144 22.14 -2.50 -30.28
N GLY A 145 22.24 -1.19 -30.43
CA GLY A 145 23.18 -0.49 -31.36
C GLY A 145 22.76 -0.41 -32.82
N ARG A 146 21.89 -1.28 -33.32
CA ARG A 146 21.47 -1.31 -34.74
C ARG A 146 20.29 -0.40 -35.06
N PHE A 147 19.48 -0.02 -34.06
CA PHE A 147 18.23 0.73 -34.28
C PHE A 147 18.27 2.17 -33.74
N ARG A 148 19.43 2.67 -33.30
CA ARG A 148 19.57 4.03 -32.70
C ARG A 148 19.19 5.19 -33.61
N THR A 149 19.06 4.98 -34.91
CA THR A 149 18.86 6.02 -35.94
C THR A 149 17.61 5.80 -36.79
N GLU A 150 16.80 4.76 -36.52
CA GLU A 150 15.55 4.61 -37.26
C GLU A 150 14.51 5.63 -36.75
N SER A 151 14.08 6.54 -37.62
CA SER A 151 13.12 7.59 -37.31
C SER A 151 11.83 7.04 -36.67
N GLY A 152 11.38 5.85 -37.06
CA GLY A 152 10.21 5.20 -36.55
C GLY A 152 10.27 4.77 -35.05
N VAL A 153 11.48 4.46 -34.54
CA VAL A 153 11.66 4.16 -33.11
C VAL A 153 11.52 5.42 -32.25
N LEU A 154 12.09 6.53 -32.72
CA LEU A 154 12.00 7.81 -31.99
C LEU A 154 10.58 8.36 -32.01
N GLU A 155 9.88 8.32 -33.13
CA GLU A 155 8.47 8.70 -33.23
C GLU A 155 7.58 7.84 -32.30
N THR A 156 7.84 6.54 -32.23
CA THR A 156 7.13 5.64 -31.31
C THR A 156 7.43 5.97 -29.84
N LEU A 157 8.68 6.33 -29.50
CA LEU A 157 9.04 6.78 -28.16
C LEU A 157 8.31 8.05 -27.77
N ASP A 158 8.15 9.02 -28.70
CA ASP A 158 7.42 10.26 -28.42
C ASP A 158 5.96 10.01 -28.03
N VAL A 159 5.30 9.06 -28.68
CA VAL A 159 3.93 8.66 -28.33
C VAL A 159 3.90 8.04 -26.91
N TRP A 160 4.83 7.14 -26.61
CA TRP A 160 4.91 6.55 -25.26
C TRP A 160 5.31 7.55 -24.19
N ASP A 161 6.15 8.55 -24.51
CA ASP A 161 6.53 9.63 -23.61
C ASP A 161 5.31 10.47 -23.24
N GLY A 162 4.46 10.82 -24.20
CA GLY A 162 3.20 11.52 -23.95
C GLY A 162 2.29 10.73 -23.00
N HIS A 163 2.06 9.45 -23.26
CA HIS A 163 1.22 8.62 -22.38
C HIS A 163 1.85 8.41 -21.00
N LEU A 164 3.18 8.25 -20.92
CA LEU A 164 3.88 8.09 -19.64
C LEU A 164 3.79 9.37 -18.82
N ALA A 165 3.96 10.54 -19.44
CA ALA A 165 3.89 11.83 -18.78
C ALA A 165 2.47 12.13 -18.28
N ALA A 166 1.44 11.93 -19.11
CA ALA A 166 0.05 12.19 -18.73
C ALA A 166 -0.43 11.34 -17.55
N ASN A 167 -0.15 10.01 -17.57
CA ASN A 167 -0.48 9.13 -16.43
C ASN A 167 0.45 9.37 -15.24
N GLY A 168 1.73 9.63 -15.51
CA GLY A 168 2.73 9.90 -14.48
C GLY A 168 2.44 11.15 -13.68
N ALA A 169 2.01 12.23 -14.33
CA ALA A 169 1.63 13.48 -13.70
C ALA A 169 0.47 13.31 -12.73
N GLN A 170 -0.57 12.57 -13.10
CA GLN A 170 -1.69 12.29 -12.24
C GLN A 170 -1.27 11.48 -10.99
N LEU A 171 -0.40 10.48 -11.18
CA LEU A 171 0.12 9.66 -10.07
C LEU A 171 1.01 10.49 -9.14
N MET A 172 1.88 11.33 -9.69
CA MET A 172 2.74 12.25 -8.93
C MET A 172 1.92 13.26 -8.15
N ALA A 173 0.93 13.91 -8.77
CA ALA A 173 0.04 14.86 -8.10
C ALA A 173 -0.69 14.21 -6.92
N ALA A 174 -1.19 12.98 -7.10
CA ALA A 174 -1.85 12.24 -6.03
C ALA A 174 -0.91 11.92 -4.85
N ARG A 175 0.34 11.54 -5.13
CA ARG A 175 1.35 11.25 -4.10
C ARG A 175 1.82 12.52 -3.38
N LEU A 176 2.03 13.62 -4.11
CA LEU A 176 2.42 14.92 -3.54
C LEU A 176 1.33 15.45 -2.59
N ASP A 177 0.07 15.46 -3.05
CA ASP A 177 -1.08 15.83 -2.22
C ASP A 177 -1.16 14.96 -0.95
N LEU A 178 -0.98 13.64 -1.11
CA LEU A 178 -1.00 12.70 -0.01
C LEU A 178 0.13 12.97 1.00
N VAL A 179 1.36 13.16 0.55
CA VAL A 179 2.52 13.39 1.43
C VAL A 179 2.37 14.69 2.19
N ASN A 180 1.88 15.76 1.54
CA ASN A 180 1.64 17.05 2.19
C ASN A 180 0.61 16.93 3.33
N GLN A 181 -0.42 16.10 3.16
CA GLN A 181 -1.42 15.87 4.19
C GLN A 181 -0.95 14.89 5.28
N LEU A 182 -0.13 13.90 4.92
CA LEU A 182 0.42 12.95 5.87
C LEU A 182 1.50 13.54 6.76
N ALA A 183 2.31 14.47 6.26
CA ALA A 183 3.48 14.97 6.97
C ALA A 183 3.17 15.47 8.39
N PRO A 184 2.18 16.36 8.62
CA PRO A 184 1.84 16.81 9.98
C PRO A 184 1.29 15.68 10.85
N GLU A 185 0.55 14.73 10.28
CA GLU A 185 0.00 13.61 11.05
C GLU A 185 1.07 12.58 11.43
N VAL A 186 2.08 12.36 10.57
CA VAL A 186 3.25 11.51 10.90
C VAL A 186 4.07 12.12 12.04
N GLU A 187 4.30 13.43 12.01
CA GLU A 187 5.02 14.12 13.10
C GLU A 187 4.29 13.95 14.43
N LYS A 188 2.97 14.20 14.47
CA LYS A 188 2.14 14.03 15.69
C LYS A 188 2.15 12.57 16.17
N ALA A 189 1.93 11.63 15.28
CA ALA A 189 1.90 10.21 15.62
C ALA A 189 3.26 9.73 16.15
N TYR A 190 4.36 10.19 15.54
CA TYR A 190 5.69 9.84 15.99
C TYR A 190 5.99 10.42 17.37
N GLN A 191 5.60 11.66 17.64
CA GLN A 191 5.74 12.29 18.95
C GLN A 191 4.98 11.53 20.05
N LEU A 192 3.80 11.00 19.72
CA LEU A 192 3.04 10.16 20.64
C LEU A 192 3.76 8.84 20.97
N LEU A 193 4.37 8.21 19.94
CA LEU A 193 5.03 6.91 20.07
C LEU A 193 6.44 6.98 20.67
N ALA A 194 7.15 8.07 20.45
CA ALA A 194 8.53 8.25 20.84
C ALA A 194 8.84 9.71 21.29
N PRO A 195 8.21 10.19 22.39
CA PRO A 195 8.27 11.60 22.78
C PRO A 195 9.67 12.10 23.14
N ALA A 196 10.58 11.21 23.50
CA ALA A 196 11.98 11.54 23.83
C ALA A 196 12.93 11.42 22.64
N SER A 197 12.42 11.07 21.45
CA SER A 197 13.23 10.89 20.23
C SER A 197 13.30 12.18 19.42
N ARG A 198 14.18 12.16 18.40
CA ARG A 198 14.28 13.24 17.41
C ARG A 198 12.97 13.33 16.60
N PRO A 199 12.55 14.53 16.14
CA PRO A 199 11.32 14.65 15.36
C PRO A 199 11.38 13.86 14.07
N ALA A 200 10.26 13.22 13.70
CA ALA A 200 10.13 12.55 12.42
C ALA A 200 9.58 13.50 11.36
N ALA A 201 10.09 13.41 10.15
CA ALA A 201 9.60 14.15 9.00
C ALA A 201 9.54 13.24 7.78
N ILE A 202 8.60 13.53 6.89
CA ILE A 202 8.49 12.87 5.58
C ILE A 202 8.46 13.91 4.47
N ALA A 203 9.03 13.55 3.30
CA ALA A 203 9.00 14.39 2.13
C ALA A 203 8.92 13.54 0.85
N TYR A 204 8.22 14.03 -0.16
CA TYR A 204 8.22 13.40 -1.47
C TYR A 204 9.50 13.76 -2.22
N ARG A 205 10.25 12.75 -2.63
CA ARG A 205 11.46 12.88 -3.44
C ARG A 205 11.18 12.47 -4.88
N SER A 206 11.09 13.46 -5.75
CA SER A 206 10.83 13.23 -7.17
C SER A 206 12.11 12.89 -7.94
N SER A 207 11.95 12.12 -9.00
CA SER A 207 12.99 11.84 -10.02
C SER A 207 13.18 12.98 -11.03
N ILE A 208 12.26 13.94 -11.03
CA ILE A 208 12.35 15.15 -11.82
C ILE A 208 12.55 16.36 -10.90
N ASP A 209 13.18 17.40 -11.43
CA ASP A 209 13.31 18.66 -10.71
C ASP A 209 11.94 19.35 -10.70
N THR A 210 11.33 19.44 -9.52
CA THR A 210 10.10 20.17 -9.29
C THR A 210 10.47 21.49 -8.60
N ALA A 211 11.04 22.42 -9.36
CA ALA A 211 11.51 23.70 -8.82
C ALA A 211 10.39 24.53 -8.16
N ASP A 212 9.13 24.19 -8.42
CA ASP A 212 7.95 24.91 -7.97
C ASP A 212 6.98 23.96 -7.25
N LEU A 213 7.31 23.57 -6.02
CA LEU A 213 6.46 22.71 -5.17
C LEU A 213 5.07 23.32 -4.92
N ASP A 214 4.94 24.65 -5.02
CA ASP A 214 3.63 25.32 -4.90
C ASP A 214 2.65 24.94 -6.02
N ARG A 215 3.15 24.41 -7.15
CA ARG A 215 2.38 23.88 -8.27
C ARG A 215 2.24 22.36 -8.28
N ALA A 216 2.57 21.70 -7.18
CA ALA A 216 2.53 20.24 -7.07
C ALA A 216 1.14 19.61 -7.34
N GLY A 217 0.06 20.37 -7.17
CA GLY A 217 -1.30 19.96 -7.54
C GLY A 217 -1.68 20.18 -9.01
N ASP A 218 -0.85 20.88 -9.80
CA ASP A 218 -1.09 21.20 -11.21
C ASP A 218 -0.58 20.04 -12.09
N THR A 219 -1.50 19.20 -12.54
CA THR A 219 -1.18 18.04 -13.38
C THR A 219 -0.58 18.44 -14.73
N ASP A 220 -0.98 19.57 -15.31
CA ASP A 220 -0.47 20.04 -16.61
C ASP A 220 0.98 20.49 -16.47
N TYR A 221 1.31 21.16 -15.36
CA TYR A 221 2.70 21.49 -15.01
C TYR A 221 3.56 20.25 -14.84
N LEU A 222 3.08 19.25 -14.07
CA LEU A 222 3.81 18.00 -13.86
C LEU A 222 3.99 17.19 -15.13
N GLU A 223 2.99 17.18 -16.02
CA GLU A 223 3.09 16.53 -17.33
C GLU A 223 4.16 17.20 -18.20
N ALA A 224 4.16 18.54 -18.30
CA ALA A 224 5.17 19.28 -19.03
C ALA A 224 6.58 19.05 -18.45
N ALA A 225 6.74 19.05 -17.13
CA ALA A 225 8.00 18.78 -16.46
C ALA A 225 8.51 17.34 -16.70
N LEU A 226 7.60 16.36 -16.74
CA LEU A 226 7.94 14.98 -17.08
C LEU A 226 8.41 14.87 -18.54
N LEU A 227 7.69 15.49 -19.49
CA LEU A 227 8.07 15.50 -20.91
C LEU A 227 9.46 16.11 -21.13
N ASP A 228 9.74 17.24 -20.49
CA ASP A 228 11.05 17.89 -20.56
C ASP A 228 12.16 17.00 -19.96
N ALA A 229 11.91 16.37 -18.80
CA ALA A 229 12.86 15.46 -18.20
C ALA A 229 13.11 14.18 -19.04
N LEU A 230 12.06 13.63 -19.67
CA LEU A 230 12.17 12.51 -20.61
C LEU A 230 13.01 12.90 -21.84
N ALA A 231 12.78 14.08 -22.42
CA ALA A 231 13.56 14.56 -23.52
C ALA A 231 15.05 14.73 -23.17
N ARG A 232 15.35 15.33 -22.02
CA ARG A 232 16.74 15.49 -21.53
C ARG A 232 17.44 14.17 -21.26
N ARG A 233 16.72 13.14 -20.79
CA ARG A 233 17.28 11.82 -20.42
C ARG A 233 17.24 10.79 -21.54
N ARG A 234 16.64 11.10 -22.68
CA ARG A 234 16.41 10.16 -23.80
C ARG A 234 17.66 9.38 -24.22
N ASN A 235 18.79 10.07 -24.44
CA ASN A 235 20.02 9.41 -24.83
C ASN A 235 20.53 8.42 -23.78
N ALA A 236 20.48 8.78 -22.50
CA ALA A 236 20.88 7.91 -21.41
C ALA A 236 19.92 6.71 -21.25
N GLU A 237 18.63 6.89 -21.53
CA GLU A 237 17.63 5.81 -21.50
C GLU A 237 17.84 4.82 -22.65
N LEU A 238 18.13 5.31 -23.86
CA LEU A 238 18.48 4.49 -25.02
C LEU A 238 19.79 3.72 -24.80
N GLU A 239 20.80 4.34 -24.18
CA GLU A 239 22.05 3.68 -23.86
C GLU A 239 21.89 2.55 -22.83
N ARG A 240 21.07 2.80 -21.80
CA ARG A 240 20.86 1.85 -20.70
C ARG A 240 19.74 0.83 -20.97
N GLY A 241 18.93 1.06 -21.99
CA GLY A 241 17.76 0.23 -22.32
C GLY A 241 16.69 0.21 -21.20
N MET A 242 16.55 1.34 -20.45
CA MET A 242 15.61 1.40 -19.31
C MET A 242 15.05 2.81 -19.09
N CYS A 243 13.83 2.87 -18.52
CA CYS A 243 13.22 4.15 -18.14
C CYS A 243 13.92 4.72 -16.89
N LEU A 244 14.36 5.98 -16.97
CA LEU A 244 15.07 6.67 -15.89
C LEU A 244 14.26 7.78 -15.23
N VAL A 245 13.15 8.19 -15.83
CA VAL A 245 12.31 9.32 -15.42
C VAL A 245 10.89 8.85 -15.16
N GLY A 246 10.28 9.36 -14.10
CA GLY A 246 8.87 9.18 -13.76
C GLY A 246 8.65 8.61 -12.37
N PRO A 247 7.37 8.55 -11.93
CA PRO A 247 6.99 8.19 -10.55
C PRO A 247 7.42 6.78 -10.11
N HIS A 248 7.83 5.89 -11.02
CA HIS A 248 8.44 4.59 -10.69
C HIS A 248 9.87 4.73 -10.14
N ARG A 249 10.48 5.92 -10.22
CA ARG A 249 11.81 6.26 -9.69
C ARG A 249 11.76 7.13 -8.44
N ASP A 250 10.59 7.65 -8.11
CA ASP A 250 10.39 8.53 -6.96
C ASP A 250 10.47 7.76 -5.65
N ASP A 251 10.59 8.50 -4.56
CA ASP A 251 10.68 7.94 -3.20
C ASP A 251 9.90 8.78 -2.19
N LEU A 252 9.57 8.19 -1.07
CA LEU A 252 9.17 8.87 0.15
C LEU A 252 10.38 8.92 1.08
N GLU A 253 10.96 10.10 1.24
CA GLU A 253 12.05 10.32 2.18
C GLU A 253 11.52 10.31 3.60
N LEU A 254 12.14 9.50 4.48
CA LEU A 254 11.83 9.41 5.89
C LEU A 254 13.04 9.92 6.67
N ARG A 255 12.85 10.90 7.56
CA ARG A 255 13.91 11.53 8.33
C ARG A 255 13.61 11.49 9.84
N LEU A 256 14.67 11.42 10.64
CA LEU A 256 14.66 11.62 12.08
C LEU A 256 15.65 12.74 12.42
N GLY A 257 15.15 13.91 12.79
CA GLY A 257 15.95 15.13 12.83
C GLY A 257 16.59 15.38 11.46
N ASP A 258 17.90 15.62 11.45
CA ASP A 258 18.66 15.91 10.22
C ASP A 258 19.15 14.67 9.47
N GLN A 259 18.85 13.45 9.97
CA GLN A 259 19.35 12.22 9.38
C GLN A 259 18.24 11.43 8.66
N PRO A 260 18.55 10.73 7.54
CA PRO A 260 17.63 9.78 6.96
C PRO A 260 17.33 8.64 7.95
N ALA A 261 16.07 8.20 8.03
CA ALA A 261 15.73 7.09 8.91
C ALA A 261 16.43 5.79 8.49
N LYS A 262 16.50 5.51 7.17
CA LYS A 262 17.20 4.33 6.64
C LYS A 262 18.70 4.40 6.95
N GLY A 263 19.19 3.42 7.70
CA GLY A 263 20.60 3.30 8.10
C GLY A 263 21.00 4.04 9.37
N PHE A 264 20.20 4.99 9.86
CA PHE A 264 20.50 5.79 11.06
C PHE A 264 19.53 5.57 12.22
N ALA A 265 18.30 5.11 11.93
CA ALA A 265 17.34 4.78 12.97
C ALA A 265 17.70 3.47 13.66
N SER A 266 17.63 3.44 14.98
CA SER A 266 17.65 2.23 15.78
C SER A 266 16.45 1.32 15.43
N HIS A 267 16.44 0.09 15.97
CA HIS A 267 15.32 -0.82 15.75
C HIS A 267 13.99 -0.23 16.27
N GLY A 268 14.01 0.29 17.50
CA GLY A 268 12.83 0.90 18.11
C GLY A 268 12.36 2.17 17.38
N GLU A 269 13.28 3.04 16.93
CA GLU A 269 12.94 4.22 16.13
C GLU A 269 12.35 3.81 14.78
N SER A 270 12.89 2.75 14.12
CA SER A 270 12.34 2.24 12.86
C SER A 270 10.89 1.76 13.03
N TRP A 271 10.60 1.04 14.12
CA TRP A 271 9.23 0.65 14.46
C TRP A 271 8.34 1.87 14.73
N SER A 272 8.83 2.86 15.48
CA SER A 272 8.06 4.09 15.75
C SER A 272 7.72 4.84 14.46
N VAL A 273 8.64 4.92 13.48
CA VAL A 273 8.38 5.56 12.19
C VAL A 273 7.35 4.77 11.37
N ALA A 274 7.49 3.45 11.31
CA ALA A 274 6.53 2.59 10.59
C ALA A 274 5.12 2.71 11.18
N LEU A 275 5.00 2.65 12.51
CA LEU A 275 3.73 2.85 13.22
C LEU A 275 3.17 4.26 12.99
N ALA A 276 4.02 5.31 13.04
CA ALA A 276 3.59 6.67 12.81
C ALA A 276 3.02 6.87 11.40
N LEU A 277 3.61 6.25 10.37
CA LEU A 277 3.07 6.26 9.01
C LEU A 277 1.67 5.63 8.95
N ARG A 278 1.47 4.49 9.61
CA ARG A 278 0.16 3.81 9.64
C ARG A 278 -0.87 4.57 10.46
N LEU A 279 -0.50 5.10 11.64
CA LEU A 279 -1.39 5.94 12.44
C LEU A 279 -1.79 7.21 11.70
N ALA A 280 -0.84 7.87 11.03
CA ALA A 280 -1.14 9.02 10.17
C ALA A 280 -2.09 8.66 9.03
N SER A 281 -1.93 7.48 8.42
CA SER A 281 -2.87 6.98 7.40
C SER A 281 -4.26 6.79 7.97
N TYR A 282 -4.36 6.22 9.18
CA TYR A 282 -5.63 5.99 9.87
C TYR A 282 -6.35 7.32 10.16
N GLU A 283 -5.66 8.29 10.78
CA GLU A 283 -6.22 9.59 11.10
C GLU A 283 -6.62 10.37 9.85
N LEU A 284 -5.83 10.28 8.78
CA LEU A 284 -6.15 10.93 7.51
C LEU A 284 -7.45 10.36 6.89
N LEU A 285 -7.61 9.04 6.89
CA LEU A 285 -8.83 8.40 6.36
C LEU A 285 -10.04 8.69 7.25
N ARG A 286 -9.87 8.71 8.57
CA ARG A 286 -10.90 9.05 9.55
C ARG A 286 -11.40 10.48 9.38
N ALA A 287 -10.50 11.44 9.15
CA ALA A 287 -10.84 12.84 8.93
C ALA A 287 -11.69 13.07 7.66
N GLU A 288 -11.68 12.13 6.71
CA GLU A 288 -12.50 12.18 5.49
C GLU A 288 -13.96 11.69 5.69
N GLY A 289 -14.37 11.41 6.93
CA GLY A 289 -15.75 11.07 7.29
C GLY A 289 -16.14 9.61 7.11
N SER A 290 -15.16 8.71 6.90
CA SER A 290 -15.40 7.27 6.87
C SER A 290 -14.32 6.57 7.69
N GLU A 291 -14.70 6.11 8.89
CA GLU A 291 -13.75 5.46 9.79
C GLU A 291 -13.27 4.12 9.20
N PRO A 292 -11.95 3.94 8.98
CA PRO A 292 -11.43 2.69 8.45
C PRO A 292 -11.40 1.60 9.53
N VAL A 293 -11.52 0.34 9.11
CA VAL A 293 -11.23 -0.80 9.98
C VAL A 293 -9.74 -0.81 10.31
N LEU A 294 -9.42 -0.84 11.59
CA LEU A 294 -8.06 -0.95 12.07
C LEU A 294 -7.65 -2.43 12.18
N ILE A 295 -6.63 -2.84 11.46
CA ILE A 295 -6.12 -4.21 11.48
C ILE A 295 -4.74 -4.21 12.14
N LEU A 296 -4.58 -4.99 13.21
CA LEU A 296 -3.35 -5.14 13.99
C LEU A 296 -2.90 -6.60 13.90
N ASP A 297 -2.02 -6.92 12.94
CA ASP A 297 -1.58 -8.29 12.67
C ASP A 297 -0.24 -8.58 13.37
N ASP A 298 -0.29 -9.36 14.46
CA ASP A 298 0.85 -9.78 15.30
C ASP A 298 1.79 -8.63 15.76
N VAL A 299 1.31 -7.38 15.71
CA VAL A 299 2.15 -6.18 15.93
C VAL A 299 2.55 -5.99 17.39
N PHE A 300 1.73 -6.44 18.33
CA PHE A 300 1.98 -6.24 19.76
C PHE A 300 3.21 -7.02 20.27
N ALA A 301 3.54 -8.15 19.67
CA ALA A 301 4.71 -8.94 20.02
C ALA A 301 6.03 -8.19 19.77
N GLU A 302 6.05 -7.28 18.81
CA GLU A 302 7.23 -6.52 18.37
C GLU A 302 7.43 -5.18 19.13
N LEU A 303 6.46 -4.78 19.96
CA LEU A 303 6.43 -3.48 20.60
C LEU A 303 6.80 -3.53 22.08
N ASP A 304 7.52 -2.52 22.54
CA ASP A 304 7.68 -2.27 23.97
C ASP A 304 6.38 -1.77 24.63
N ASN A 305 6.36 -1.73 25.95
CA ASN A 305 5.18 -1.35 26.74
C ASN A 305 4.67 0.08 26.46
N ALA A 306 5.55 1.00 26.08
CA ALA A 306 5.14 2.37 25.79
C ALA A 306 4.40 2.45 24.46
N ARG A 307 4.94 1.83 23.41
CA ARG A 307 4.34 1.76 22.08
C ARG A 307 3.05 0.92 22.08
N ARG A 308 3.04 -0.19 22.83
CA ARG A 308 1.81 -1.01 23.03
C ARG A 308 0.68 -0.15 23.58
N ARG A 309 0.93 0.63 24.65
CA ARG A 309 -0.08 1.51 25.26
C ARG A 309 -0.53 2.62 24.31
N ALA A 310 0.39 3.23 23.56
CA ALA A 310 0.03 4.27 22.60
C ALA A 310 -0.87 3.70 21.48
N LEU A 311 -0.51 2.55 20.90
CA LEU A 311 -1.31 1.87 19.87
C LEU A 311 -2.67 1.41 20.44
N ALA A 312 -2.69 0.88 21.65
CA ALA A 312 -3.90 0.50 22.36
C ALA A 312 -4.85 1.69 22.56
N GLY A 313 -4.29 2.87 22.91
CA GLY A 313 -5.08 4.10 23.05
C GLY A 313 -5.78 4.53 21.76
N VAL A 314 -5.10 4.42 20.62
CA VAL A 314 -5.72 4.69 19.31
C VAL A 314 -6.77 3.64 18.99
N ALA A 315 -6.45 2.37 19.16
CA ALA A 315 -7.37 1.27 18.88
C ALA A 315 -8.65 1.33 19.73
N ALA A 316 -8.56 1.81 20.99
CA ALA A 316 -9.72 1.99 21.84
C ALA A 316 -10.71 3.06 21.35
N THR A 317 -10.30 3.95 20.47
CA THR A 317 -11.17 4.99 19.86
C THR A 317 -11.71 4.60 18.49
N ALA A 318 -11.22 3.50 17.92
CA ALA A 318 -11.62 3.04 16.60
C ALA A 318 -12.99 2.32 16.66
N GLU A 319 -13.85 2.52 15.65
CA GLU A 319 -15.17 1.87 15.55
C GLU A 319 -15.02 0.35 15.43
N GLN A 320 -14.04 -0.12 14.65
CA GLN A 320 -13.76 -1.54 14.49
C GLN A 320 -12.28 -1.84 14.44
N VAL A 321 -11.85 -2.77 15.31
CA VAL A 321 -10.47 -3.26 15.37
C VAL A 321 -10.43 -4.76 15.20
N LEU A 322 -9.59 -5.23 14.29
CA LEU A 322 -9.24 -6.65 14.15
C LEU A 322 -7.82 -6.86 14.65
N VAL A 323 -7.64 -7.75 15.59
CA VAL A 323 -6.32 -8.06 16.16
C VAL A 323 -6.02 -9.53 15.96
N THR A 324 -4.82 -9.85 15.54
CA THR A 324 -4.28 -11.21 15.63
C THR A 324 -3.20 -11.27 16.70
N ALA A 325 -3.16 -12.33 17.47
CA ALA A 325 -2.14 -12.58 18.48
C ALA A 325 -1.85 -14.08 18.61
N ALA A 326 -0.58 -14.42 18.87
CA ALA A 326 -0.18 -15.80 19.11
C ALA A 326 -0.69 -16.29 20.46
N VAL A 327 -0.61 -15.44 21.46
CA VAL A 327 -1.06 -15.68 22.86
C VAL A 327 -1.88 -14.49 23.35
N GLY A 328 -2.85 -14.76 24.21
CA GLY A 328 -3.73 -13.70 24.73
C GLY A 328 -3.01 -12.65 25.60
N GLU A 329 -1.83 -12.98 26.13
CA GLU A 329 -1.00 -12.12 26.97
C GLU A 329 -0.31 -10.99 26.19
N ASP A 330 -0.20 -11.10 24.88
CA ASP A 330 0.34 -10.02 24.02
C ASP A 330 -0.62 -8.84 23.89
N ILE A 331 -1.90 -9.04 24.22
CA ILE A 331 -2.97 -8.05 24.10
C ILE A 331 -3.18 -7.36 25.45
N PRO A 332 -3.43 -6.04 25.50
CA PRO A 332 -3.76 -5.35 26.73
C PRO A 332 -4.95 -6.02 27.46
N GLU A 333 -4.80 -6.28 28.78
CA GLU A 333 -5.79 -7.01 29.59
C GLU A 333 -7.13 -6.27 29.73
N ASP A 334 -7.10 -4.94 29.62
CA ASP A 334 -8.23 -4.02 29.75
C ASP A 334 -9.08 -3.88 28.48
N TRP A 335 -8.72 -4.60 27.41
CA TRP A 335 -9.52 -4.57 26.19
C TRP A 335 -10.73 -5.49 26.26
N ASP A 336 -11.93 -4.88 26.31
CA ASP A 336 -13.20 -5.59 26.14
C ASP A 336 -13.41 -5.96 24.66
N ALA A 337 -12.99 -7.15 24.29
CA ALA A 337 -13.08 -7.60 22.89
C ALA A 337 -13.48 -9.06 22.79
N THR A 338 -14.33 -9.35 21.81
CA THR A 338 -14.69 -10.75 21.47
C THR A 338 -13.45 -11.52 21.03
N ARG A 339 -13.14 -12.62 21.73
CA ARG A 339 -12.04 -13.51 21.41
C ARG A 339 -12.55 -14.67 20.56
N ILE A 340 -11.91 -14.87 19.43
CA ILE A 340 -12.22 -15.91 18.45
C ILE A 340 -11.00 -16.82 18.36
N GLY A 341 -11.15 -18.09 18.75
CA GLY A 341 -10.09 -19.08 18.66
C GLY A 341 -9.86 -19.54 17.23
N ILE A 342 -8.59 -19.67 16.83
CA ILE A 342 -8.22 -20.25 15.53
C ILE A 342 -7.57 -21.60 15.80
N THR A 343 -8.15 -22.65 15.22
CA THR A 343 -7.68 -24.04 15.35
C THR A 343 -7.41 -24.64 13.98
N LEU A 344 -6.72 -25.76 13.95
CA LEU A 344 -6.54 -26.55 12.73
C LEU A 344 -7.46 -27.76 12.78
N ARG A 345 -8.11 -28.02 11.67
CA ARG A 345 -8.89 -29.23 11.45
C ARG A 345 -8.34 -29.97 10.25
N ASP A 346 -8.29 -31.27 10.33
CA ASP A 346 -8.02 -32.13 9.18
C ASP A 346 -9.35 -32.47 8.51
N ASP A 347 -9.46 -32.20 7.22
CA ASP A 347 -10.59 -32.60 6.37
C ASP A 347 -10.11 -33.48 5.21
N GLU A 348 -11.02 -33.94 4.37
CA GLU A 348 -10.71 -34.81 3.22
C GLU A 348 -9.75 -34.15 2.21
N THR A 349 -9.61 -32.83 2.25
CA THR A 349 -8.74 -32.05 1.36
C THR A 349 -7.42 -31.64 2.04
N GLY A 350 -7.17 -32.10 3.30
CA GLY A 350 -6.00 -31.84 4.10
C GLY A 350 -6.26 -30.87 5.25
N ARG A 351 -5.20 -30.27 5.79
CA ARG A 351 -5.24 -29.41 6.97
C ARG A 351 -5.82 -28.04 6.68
N ALA A 352 -6.84 -27.62 7.41
CA ALA A 352 -7.50 -26.33 7.26
C ALA A 352 -7.60 -25.55 8.57
N SER A 353 -7.50 -24.23 8.49
CA SER A 353 -7.80 -23.34 9.62
C SER A 353 -9.31 -23.30 9.85
N ALA A 354 -9.73 -23.30 11.11
CA ALA A 354 -11.12 -23.19 11.50
C ALA A 354 -11.28 -22.20 12.65
N VAL A 355 -12.37 -21.45 12.58
CA VAL A 355 -12.80 -20.56 13.65
C VAL A 355 -13.52 -21.38 14.70
N THR A 356 -13.16 -21.20 15.96
CA THR A 356 -13.88 -21.73 17.13
C THR A 356 -14.52 -20.57 17.88
N PRO A 357 -15.84 -20.64 18.12
CA PRO A 357 -16.56 -19.61 18.88
C PRO A 357 -15.99 -19.39 20.27
#